data_e000c1f59a30069f961fef8bdc6ce9e7
#
_entry.id   e000c1f59a30069f961fef8bdc6ce9e7
#
_cell.length_a   1.000
_cell.length_b   1.000
_cell.length_c   1.000
_cell.angle_alpha   90.00
_cell.angle_beta   90.00
_cell.angle_gamma   90.00
#
_symmetry.space_group_name_H-M   'P 1'
#
loop_
_entity.id
_entity.type
_entity.pdbx_description
1 polymer ?
#
loop_
_entity_poly.entity_id
_entity_poly.type
_entity_poly.pdbx_seq_one_letter_code
_entity_poly.pdbx_strand_id
1 'polypeptide(L)'
;MKKALLLLLLLFPILVFSQVMEGRIRYLITHNWAKKIESVDYLSKQQRERSSYMAGNRWVWKSYNNLFFNETQSKFEESEEKAEPEDEGGYSWRKEVFFLKRDYAKNVQYDGRTILGKTYIIEDTLEAPKWRILNDLKEVAGHVCMKAFLQDTVRKQKIVAWFAQDIPHNGGPEDFFGLPGMILEVDVNDGAMTLTADLIELKKLSTELDPPAKLKGKKIKRVDYDKIVKDHIKQRKAEEEPWFWGIRYI
;
A
#
# COMPACT_ATOMS: atom_id res chain seq x y z
N MET A 1 -27.57 21.38 -51.63
CA MET A 1 -27.50 20.03 -51.01
C MET A 1 -26.12 19.70 -50.35
N LYS A 2 -24.97 20.10 -50.92
CA LYS A 2 -23.64 19.80 -50.30
C LYS A 2 -23.35 20.50 -48.95
N LYS A 3 -23.96 21.69 -48.68
CA LYS A 3 -23.78 22.41 -47.40
C LYS A 3 -24.60 21.84 -46.23
N ALA A 4 -25.74 21.18 -46.50
CA ALA A 4 -26.56 20.54 -45.48
C ALA A 4 -25.91 19.22 -44.94
N LEU A 5 -25.16 18.52 -45.80
CA LEU A 5 -24.46 17.29 -45.41
C LEU A 5 -23.28 17.56 -44.48
N LEU A 6 -22.62 18.72 -44.61
CA LEU A 6 -21.49 19.12 -43.72
C LEU A 6 -21.98 19.50 -42.32
N LEU A 7 -23.18 20.02 -42.17
CA LEU A 7 -23.77 20.39 -40.88
C LEU A 7 -24.23 19.16 -40.08
N LEU A 8 -24.59 18.07 -40.77
CA LEU A 8 -25.01 16.83 -40.13
C LEU A 8 -23.84 16.06 -39.51
N LEU A 9 -22.64 16.24 -40.06
CA LEU A 9 -21.40 15.61 -39.52
C LEU A 9 -20.90 16.28 -38.22
N LEU A 10 -21.26 17.55 -37.98
CA LEU A 10 -20.90 18.30 -36.75
C LEU A 10 -21.85 18.00 -35.58
N LEU A 11 -22.95 17.30 -35.80
CA LEU A 11 -23.93 16.93 -34.78
C LEU A 11 -23.82 15.46 -34.33
N PHE A 12 -22.76 14.73 -34.73
CA PHE A 12 -22.51 13.43 -34.16
C PHE A 12 -22.05 13.66 -32.69
N PRO A 13 -22.90 13.40 -31.70
CA PRO A 13 -22.42 13.45 -30.29
C PRO A 13 -21.30 12.44 -30.20
N ILE A 14 -20.11 12.89 -29.89
CA ILE A 14 -19.04 12.02 -29.40
C ILE A 14 -19.61 11.46 -28.12
N LEU A 15 -20.21 10.27 -28.20
CA LEU A 15 -20.53 9.46 -27.04
C LEU A 15 -19.17 9.09 -26.41
N VAL A 16 -18.64 9.99 -25.63
CA VAL A 16 -17.54 9.66 -24.70
C VAL A 16 -18.19 8.68 -23.72
N PHE A 17 -18.09 7.39 -24.02
CA PHE A 17 -18.28 6.38 -23.00
C PHE A 17 -17.21 6.65 -21.95
N SER A 18 -17.59 7.33 -20.87
CA SER A 18 -16.82 7.30 -19.64
C SER A 18 -16.72 5.82 -19.29
N GLN A 19 -15.61 5.20 -19.64
CA GLN A 19 -15.31 3.87 -19.14
C GLN A 19 -15.17 4.01 -17.63
N VAL A 20 -16.11 3.41 -16.91
CA VAL A 20 -16.03 3.32 -15.46
C VAL A 20 -14.70 2.66 -15.15
N MET A 21 -13.80 3.43 -14.56
CA MET A 21 -12.45 2.94 -14.27
C MET A 21 -12.52 2.13 -12.99
N GLU A 22 -12.64 0.83 -13.13
CA GLU A 22 -12.59 -0.11 -12.01
C GLU A 22 -11.73 -1.33 -12.35
N GLY A 23 -11.14 -1.94 -11.35
CA GLY A 23 -10.28 -3.09 -11.58
C GLY A 23 -9.46 -3.53 -10.37
N ARG A 24 -8.44 -4.31 -10.68
CA ARG A 24 -7.47 -4.86 -9.74
C ARG A 24 -6.06 -4.46 -10.16
N ILE A 25 -5.25 -4.07 -9.19
CA ILE A 25 -3.80 -3.96 -9.33
C ILE A 25 -3.18 -4.95 -8.35
N ARG A 26 -2.34 -5.86 -8.86
CA ARG A 26 -1.55 -6.74 -8.03
C ARG A 26 -0.19 -6.11 -7.78
N TYR A 27 0.23 -6.09 -6.51
CA TYR A 27 1.53 -5.58 -6.10
C TYR A 27 2.41 -6.73 -5.63
N LEU A 28 3.60 -6.82 -6.19
CA LEU A 28 4.69 -7.61 -5.62
C LEU A 28 5.33 -6.81 -4.49
N ILE A 29 5.19 -7.32 -3.28
CA ILE A 29 5.83 -6.75 -2.09
C ILE A 29 7.13 -7.52 -1.85
N THR A 30 8.23 -6.80 -1.78
CA THR A 30 9.55 -7.37 -1.48
C THR A 30 10.07 -6.78 -0.18
N HIS A 31 10.35 -7.63 0.78
CA HIS A 31 10.98 -7.28 2.06
C HIS A 31 12.45 -7.67 2.02
N ASN A 32 13.35 -6.71 2.19
CA ASN A 32 14.78 -6.96 2.36
C ASN A 32 15.16 -6.77 3.83
N TRP A 33 15.28 -7.86 4.56
CA TRP A 33 15.52 -7.84 6.00
C TRP A 33 16.86 -7.24 6.39
N ALA A 34 17.91 -7.43 5.57
CA ALA A 34 19.21 -6.80 5.80
C ALA A 34 19.09 -5.27 5.77
N LYS A 35 18.50 -4.72 4.70
CA LYS A 35 18.28 -3.28 4.59
C LYS A 35 17.34 -2.73 5.66
N LYS A 36 16.31 -3.50 6.07
CA LYS A 36 15.44 -3.10 7.18
C LYS A 36 16.24 -2.94 8.48
N ILE A 37 17.08 -3.91 8.81
CA ILE A 37 17.93 -3.86 10.01
C ILE A 37 18.93 -2.69 9.90
N GLU A 38 19.54 -2.48 8.72
CA GLU A 38 20.43 -1.35 8.49
C GLU A 38 19.75 0.02 8.66
N SER A 39 18.48 0.13 8.30
CA SER A 39 17.72 1.38 8.40
C SER A 39 17.39 1.80 9.84
N VAL A 40 17.60 0.92 10.83
CA VAL A 40 17.35 1.22 12.24
C VAL A 40 18.54 1.97 12.85
N ASP A 41 18.40 3.28 13.01
CA ASP A 41 19.48 4.21 13.34
C ASP A 41 20.04 4.09 14.76
N TYR A 42 19.31 3.47 15.68
CA TYR A 42 19.70 3.31 17.07
C TYR A 42 20.41 1.99 17.41
N LEU A 43 20.50 1.06 16.46
CA LEU A 43 21.22 -0.20 16.68
C LEU A 43 22.72 -0.06 16.43
N SER A 44 23.54 -0.57 17.35
CA SER A 44 24.98 -0.73 17.16
C SER A 44 25.28 -1.79 16.08
N LYS A 45 26.52 -1.85 15.61
CA LYS A 45 26.97 -2.86 14.66
C LYS A 45 26.73 -4.28 15.18
N GLN A 46 27.06 -4.54 16.45
CA GLN A 46 26.87 -5.86 17.06
C GLN A 46 25.39 -6.25 17.16
N GLN A 47 24.51 -5.31 17.49
CA GLN A 47 23.07 -5.55 17.55
C GLN A 47 22.49 -5.83 16.16
N ARG A 48 22.95 -5.13 15.12
CA ARG A 48 22.56 -5.43 13.74
C ARG A 48 23.00 -6.82 13.31
N GLU A 49 24.26 -7.20 13.60
CA GLU A 49 24.77 -8.54 13.31
C GLU A 49 23.95 -9.64 14.01
N ARG A 50 23.63 -9.44 15.31
CA ARG A 50 22.75 -10.35 16.06
C ARG A 50 21.35 -10.43 15.45
N SER A 51 20.73 -9.31 15.15
CA SER A 51 19.40 -9.25 14.54
C SER A 51 19.38 -9.91 13.15
N SER A 52 20.44 -9.72 12.39
CA SER A 52 20.64 -10.37 11.10
C SER A 52 20.76 -11.89 11.24
N TYR A 53 21.51 -12.37 12.21
CA TYR A 53 21.62 -13.81 12.50
C TYR A 53 20.26 -14.40 12.88
N MET A 54 19.46 -13.69 13.70
CA MET A 54 18.11 -14.12 14.09
C MET A 54 17.12 -14.13 12.93
N ALA A 55 17.30 -13.27 11.94
CA ALA A 55 16.47 -13.25 10.72
C ALA A 55 16.72 -14.49 9.83
N GLY A 56 17.79 -15.25 10.10
CA GLY A 56 18.14 -16.48 9.37
C GLY A 56 18.66 -16.21 7.95
N ASN A 57 18.72 -17.26 7.14
CA ASN A 57 19.26 -17.18 5.78
C ASN A 57 18.33 -16.49 4.76
N ARG A 58 17.13 -16.05 5.18
CA ARG A 58 16.15 -15.42 4.32
C ARG A 58 16.22 -13.91 4.41
N TRP A 59 17.12 -13.33 3.61
CA TRP A 59 17.28 -11.90 3.54
C TRP A 59 16.21 -11.17 2.72
N VAL A 60 15.55 -11.88 1.83
CA VAL A 60 14.50 -11.34 0.96
C VAL A 60 13.26 -12.24 1.06
N TRP A 61 12.12 -11.64 1.29
CA TRP A 61 10.84 -12.32 1.27
C TRP A 61 9.87 -11.56 0.36
N LYS A 62 9.05 -12.29 -0.39
CA LYS A 62 8.10 -11.73 -1.35
C LYS A 62 6.70 -12.22 -1.10
N SER A 63 5.73 -11.34 -1.31
CA SER A 63 4.31 -11.67 -1.27
C SER A 63 3.54 -10.86 -2.30
N TYR A 64 2.34 -11.31 -2.66
CA TYR A 64 1.41 -10.54 -3.46
C TYR A 64 0.31 -9.96 -2.60
N ASN A 65 -0.06 -8.71 -2.92
CA ASN A 65 -1.24 -8.05 -2.40
C ASN A 65 -2.05 -7.47 -3.56
N ASN A 66 -3.36 -7.37 -3.38
CA ASN A 66 -4.27 -6.82 -4.38
C ASN A 66 -4.83 -5.48 -3.91
N LEU A 67 -4.87 -4.50 -4.80
CA LEU A 67 -5.67 -3.29 -4.68
C LEU A 67 -6.85 -3.42 -5.64
N PHE A 68 -8.05 -3.56 -5.12
CA PHE A 68 -9.29 -3.40 -5.88
C PHE A 68 -9.71 -1.95 -5.82
N PHE A 69 -10.19 -1.40 -6.93
CA PHE A 69 -10.59 0.00 -6.98
C PHE A 69 -11.73 0.23 -7.97
N ASN A 70 -12.54 1.24 -7.69
CA ASN A 70 -13.48 1.85 -8.63
C ASN A 70 -13.35 3.38 -8.53
N GLU A 71 -14.19 4.15 -9.20
CA GLU A 71 -14.09 5.62 -9.24
C GLU A 71 -13.94 6.29 -7.86
N THR A 72 -14.52 5.72 -6.82
CA THR A 72 -14.65 6.37 -5.50
C THR A 72 -14.07 5.58 -4.34
N GLN A 73 -13.75 4.31 -4.54
CA GLN A 73 -13.33 3.42 -3.46
C GLN A 73 -12.11 2.61 -3.85
N SER A 74 -11.36 2.18 -2.84
CA SER A 74 -10.36 1.13 -2.98
C SER A 74 -10.36 0.20 -1.77
N LYS A 75 -9.92 -1.05 -1.99
CA LYS A 75 -9.61 -2.01 -0.93
C LYS A 75 -8.29 -2.69 -1.24
N PHE A 76 -7.35 -2.60 -0.30
CA PHE A 76 -6.05 -3.25 -0.37
C PHE A 76 -6.03 -4.41 0.62
N GLU A 77 -5.63 -5.60 0.16
CA GLU A 77 -5.58 -6.81 0.99
C GLU A 77 -4.53 -7.79 0.49
N GLU A 78 -4.20 -8.79 1.30
CA GLU A 78 -3.31 -9.86 0.86
C GLU A 78 -3.94 -10.69 -0.26
N SER A 79 -3.11 -11.07 -1.24
CA SER A 79 -3.52 -11.97 -2.31
C SER A 79 -3.43 -13.43 -1.85
N GLU A 80 -4.33 -14.26 -2.35
CA GLU A 80 -4.20 -15.73 -2.22
C GLU A 80 -3.10 -16.30 -3.13
N GLU A 81 -2.68 -15.52 -4.14
CA GLU A 81 -1.58 -15.88 -5.02
C GLU A 81 -0.26 -15.86 -4.24
N LYS A 82 0.63 -16.82 -4.52
CA LYS A 82 1.93 -16.92 -3.85
C LYS A 82 3.04 -16.40 -4.75
N ALA A 83 3.86 -15.49 -4.23
CA ALA A 83 5.03 -14.98 -4.95
C ALA A 83 6.23 -15.93 -4.85
N GLU A 84 6.30 -16.70 -3.77
CA GLU A 84 7.34 -17.71 -3.51
C GLU A 84 6.71 -18.95 -2.86
N PRO A 85 7.34 -20.12 -2.97
CA PRO A 85 6.90 -21.31 -2.23
C PRO A 85 6.86 -21.02 -0.73
N GLU A 86 5.81 -21.46 -0.04
CA GLU A 86 5.76 -21.39 1.43
C GLU A 86 6.73 -22.41 2.02
N ASP A 87 7.54 -21.99 2.97
CA ASP A 87 8.29 -22.92 3.80
C ASP A 87 7.38 -23.58 4.83
N GLU A 88 7.53 -24.86 4.97
CA GLU A 88 6.94 -25.62 6.07
C GLU A 88 7.60 -25.17 7.39
N GLY A 89 6.84 -24.45 8.22
CA GLY A 89 7.25 -24.07 9.58
C GLY A 89 7.58 -22.60 9.82
N GLY A 90 7.49 -21.71 8.80
CA GLY A 90 7.68 -20.27 8.96
C GLY A 90 6.44 -19.56 9.54
N TYR A 91 6.66 -18.38 10.16
CA TYR A 91 5.56 -17.48 10.53
C TYR A 91 4.91 -16.92 9.27
N SER A 92 3.60 -17.06 9.15
CA SER A 92 2.84 -16.53 8.03
C SER A 92 1.95 -15.38 8.48
N TRP A 93 2.17 -14.18 7.93
CA TRP A 93 1.29 -13.03 8.11
C TRP A 93 -0.14 -13.27 7.58
N ARG A 94 -0.33 -14.25 6.68
CA ARG A 94 -1.62 -14.64 6.09
C ARG A 94 -2.67 -15.09 7.12
N LYS A 95 -2.24 -15.44 8.33
CA LYS A 95 -3.16 -15.77 9.43
C LYS A 95 -3.71 -14.53 10.15
N GLU A 96 -3.19 -13.35 9.82
CA GLU A 96 -3.58 -12.10 10.44
C GLU A 96 -4.61 -11.38 9.60
N VAL A 97 -5.53 -10.71 10.27
CA VAL A 97 -6.49 -9.83 9.59
C VAL A 97 -5.73 -8.61 9.07
N PHE A 98 -5.77 -8.44 7.75
CA PHE A 98 -5.21 -7.28 7.09
C PHE A 98 -6.00 -6.91 5.83
N PHE A 99 -6.73 -5.81 5.90
CA PHE A 99 -7.29 -5.12 4.74
C PHE A 99 -7.45 -3.64 5.03
N LEU A 100 -7.37 -2.82 4.00
CA LEU A 100 -7.47 -1.37 4.08
C LEU A 100 -8.50 -0.91 3.07
N LYS A 101 -9.65 -0.47 3.53
CA LYS A 101 -10.71 0.06 2.66
C LYS A 101 -10.76 1.57 2.75
N ARG A 102 -10.86 2.22 1.60
CA ARG A 102 -10.96 3.68 1.44
C ARG A 102 -12.22 4.00 0.67
N ASP A 103 -12.99 4.96 1.15
CA ASP A 103 -14.09 5.60 0.40
C ASP A 103 -13.74 7.09 0.26
N TYR A 104 -13.22 7.44 -0.90
CA TYR A 104 -12.72 8.79 -1.18
C TYR A 104 -13.85 9.80 -1.32
N ALA A 105 -15.03 9.37 -1.81
CA ALA A 105 -16.19 10.23 -1.95
C ALA A 105 -16.79 10.61 -0.58
N LYS A 106 -16.80 9.67 0.36
CA LYS A 106 -17.29 9.90 1.73
C LYS A 106 -16.19 10.38 2.68
N ASN A 107 -14.93 10.36 2.26
CA ASN A 107 -13.77 10.68 3.08
C ASN A 107 -13.66 9.77 4.33
N VAL A 108 -13.83 8.45 4.15
CA VAL A 108 -13.84 7.46 5.25
C VAL A 108 -12.88 6.32 4.96
N GLN A 109 -12.19 5.88 6.00
CA GLN A 109 -11.43 4.62 6.01
C GLN A 109 -12.10 3.59 6.91
N TYR A 110 -12.00 2.31 6.50
CA TYR A 110 -12.42 1.16 7.29
C TYR A 110 -11.38 0.05 7.14
N ASP A 111 -10.54 -0.12 8.16
CA ASP A 111 -9.42 -1.05 8.13
C ASP A 111 -9.61 -2.17 9.15
N GLY A 112 -9.18 -3.38 8.78
CA GLY A 112 -8.93 -4.47 9.70
C GLY A 112 -7.43 -4.74 9.76
N ARG A 113 -6.82 -4.62 10.95
CA ARG A 113 -5.39 -4.82 11.13
C ARG A 113 -5.10 -5.62 12.39
N THR A 114 -4.32 -6.67 12.26
CA THR A 114 -3.74 -7.35 13.41
C THR A 114 -2.36 -6.77 13.71
N ILE A 115 -2.14 -6.39 14.96
CA ILE A 115 -0.85 -5.88 15.47
C ILE A 115 -0.63 -6.42 16.88
N LEU A 116 0.58 -6.92 17.17
CA LEU A 116 0.95 -7.51 18.46
C LEU A 116 -0.05 -8.58 18.92
N GLY A 117 -0.51 -9.42 17.99
CA GLY A 117 -1.46 -10.50 18.25
C GLY A 117 -2.90 -10.06 18.55
N LYS A 118 -3.24 -8.78 18.35
CA LYS A 118 -4.61 -8.24 18.55
C LYS A 118 -5.16 -7.65 17.28
N THR A 119 -6.41 -7.96 16.95
CA THR A 119 -7.10 -7.39 15.79
C THR A 119 -7.83 -6.11 16.18
N TYR A 120 -7.60 -5.08 15.41
CA TYR A 120 -8.25 -3.77 15.51
C TYR A 120 -9.05 -3.47 14.27
N ILE A 121 -10.21 -2.83 14.48
CA ILE A 121 -11.06 -2.26 13.43
C ILE A 121 -10.94 -0.75 13.52
N ILE A 122 -10.40 -0.13 12.49
CA ILE A 122 -10.18 1.31 12.45
C ILE A 122 -11.21 1.92 11.51
N GLU A 123 -12.10 2.75 12.07
CA GLU A 123 -13.12 3.47 11.32
C GLU A 123 -12.96 4.96 11.62
N ASP A 124 -12.51 5.73 10.61
CA ASP A 124 -12.15 7.13 10.79
C ASP A 124 -12.21 7.90 9.45
N THR A 125 -12.00 9.20 9.52
CA THR A 125 -11.80 10.05 8.33
C THR A 125 -10.48 9.72 7.63
N LEU A 126 -10.45 9.90 6.30
CA LEU A 126 -9.23 9.75 5.52
C LEU A 126 -8.32 10.99 5.73
N GLU A 127 -7.07 10.74 6.05
CA GLU A 127 -6.03 11.75 6.07
C GLU A 127 -4.92 11.34 5.10
N ALA A 128 -4.87 12.00 3.94
CA ALA A 128 -3.86 11.71 2.94
C ALA A 128 -2.46 12.10 3.44
N PRO A 129 -1.43 11.28 3.18
CA PRO A 129 -0.04 11.64 3.44
C PRO A 129 0.36 12.95 2.74
N LYS A 130 1.23 13.73 3.37
CA LYS A 130 1.72 15.00 2.81
C LYS A 130 2.87 14.76 1.85
N TRP A 131 2.54 14.47 0.60
CA TRP A 131 3.50 14.20 -0.45
C TRP A 131 4.19 15.47 -0.96
N ARG A 132 5.46 15.35 -1.30
CA ARG A 132 6.21 16.32 -2.12
C ARG A 132 6.42 15.70 -3.50
N ILE A 133 5.75 16.21 -4.51
CA ILE A 133 5.87 15.77 -5.90
C ILE A 133 7.20 16.29 -6.48
N LEU A 134 7.88 15.45 -7.25
CA LEU A 134 9.15 15.69 -7.92
C LEU A 134 8.99 15.50 -9.43
N ASN A 135 9.94 16.05 -10.22
CA ASN A 135 9.86 16.01 -11.69
C ASN A 135 10.51 14.78 -12.33
N ASP A 136 10.98 13.82 -11.52
CA ASP A 136 11.54 12.58 -12.04
C ASP A 136 10.43 11.71 -12.64
N LEU A 137 10.74 11.04 -13.76
CA LEU A 137 9.83 10.12 -14.45
C LEU A 137 10.45 8.74 -14.53
N LYS A 138 9.62 7.70 -14.48
CA LYS A 138 10.00 6.33 -14.76
C LYS A 138 8.79 5.52 -15.23
N GLU A 139 9.00 4.43 -15.92
CA GLU A 139 7.95 3.49 -16.29
C GLU A 139 7.75 2.43 -15.20
N VAL A 140 6.48 2.16 -14.83
CA VAL A 140 6.07 1.09 -13.92
C VAL A 140 4.85 0.39 -14.52
N ALA A 141 4.92 -0.92 -14.72
CA ALA A 141 3.86 -1.74 -15.29
C ALA A 141 3.27 -1.18 -16.60
N GLY A 142 4.11 -0.58 -17.46
CA GLY A 142 3.72 0.01 -18.75
C GLY A 142 3.16 1.44 -18.66
N HIS A 143 3.15 2.08 -17.50
CA HIS A 143 2.67 3.44 -17.28
C HIS A 143 3.81 4.39 -16.93
N VAL A 144 3.80 5.60 -17.50
CA VAL A 144 4.74 6.66 -17.15
C VAL A 144 4.32 7.26 -15.81
N CYS A 145 5.17 7.10 -14.80
CA CYS A 145 4.93 7.53 -13.44
C CYS A 145 5.79 8.73 -13.06
N MET A 146 5.20 9.65 -12.31
CA MET A 146 5.90 10.75 -11.65
C MET A 146 6.31 10.32 -10.24
N LYS A 147 7.41 10.90 -9.76
CA LYS A 147 7.95 10.65 -8.43
C LYS A 147 7.31 11.55 -7.38
N ALA A 148 7.06 10.98 -6.21
CA ALA A 148 6.71 11.74 -5.01
C ALA A 148 7.54 11.22 -3.81
N PHE A 149 7.73 12.09 -2.83
CA PHE A 149 8.51 11.82 -1.63
C PHE A 149 7.70 12.11 -0.37
N LEU A 150 7.87 11.26 0.63
CA LEU A 150 7.28 11.42 1.97
C LEU A 150 8.32 11.00 3.02
N GLN A 151 8.40 11.74 4.13
CA GLN A 151 9.19 11.37 5.31
C GLN A 151 8.26 10.95 6.44
N ASP A 152 8.28 9.67 6.84
CA ASP A 152 7.66 9.22 8.09
C ASP A 152 8.63 9.52 9.25
N THR A 153 8.24 10.48 10.09
CA THR A 153 9.06 10.91 11.22
C THR A 153 8.93 9.98 12.44
N VAL A 154 7.88 9.17 12.50
CA VAL A 154 7.60 8.22 13.60
C VAL A 154 8.48 6.99 13.46
N ARG A 155 8.44 6.38 12.25
CA ARG A 155 9.24 5.19 11.91
C ARG A 155 10.63 5.54 11.38
N LYS A 156 10.88 6.85 11.13
CA LYS A 156 12.09 7.37 10.48
C LYS A 156 12.33 6.73 9.10
N GLN A 157 11.25 6.62 8.33
CA GLN A 157 11.29 6.05 7.00
C GLN A 157 11.31 7.13 5.92
N LYS A 158 12.18 6.96 4.95
CA LYS A 158 12.18 7.67 3.67
C LYS A 158 11.31 6.88 2.71
N ILE A 159 10.29 7.51 2.15
CA ILE A 159 9.32 6.87 1.28
C ILE A 159 9.32 7.58 -0.06
N VAL A 160 9.52 6.82 -1.12
CA VAL A 160 9.42 7.28 -2.52
C VAL A 160 8.25 6.56 -3.16
N ALA A 161 7.32 7.30 -3.74
CA ALA A 161 6.21 6.76 -4.52
C ALA A 161 6.34 7.17 -5.99
N TRP A 162 5.87 6.28 -6.87
CA TRP A 162 5.72 6.52 -8.30
C TRP A 162 4.26 6.34 -8.68
N PHE A 163 3.65 7.40 -9.22
CA PHE A 163 2.23 7.43 -9.52
C PHE A 163 1.95 7.75 -10.98
N ALA A 164 0.96 7.06 -11.56
CA ALA A 164 0.55 7.14 -12.95
C ALA A 164 -0.64 8.09 -13.09
N GLN A 165 -0.46 9.20 -13.82
CA GLN A 165 -1.53 10.19 -14.02
C GLN A 165 -2.57 9.75 -15.05
N ASP A 166 -2.24 8.81 -15.92
CA ASP A 166 -3.14 8.19 -16.90
C ASP A 166 -4.11 7.20 -16.26
N ILE A 167 -3.90 6.84 -14.97
CA ILE A 167 -4.89 6.18 -14.11
C ILE A 167 -5.39 7.22 -13.09
N PRO A 168 -6.44 8.01 -13.40
CA PRO A 168 -6.85 9.17 -12.61
C PRO A 168 -7.61 8.76 -11.34
N HIS A 169 -6.94 8.03 -10.47
CA HIS A 169 -7.43 7.57 -9.18
C HIS A 169 -6.37 7.84 -8.10
N ASN A 170 -6.76 8.45 -7.00
CA ASN A 170 -5.84 8.84 -5.92
C ASN A 170 -5.54 7.72 -4.91
N GLY A 171 -5.76 6.47 -5.30
CA GLY A 171 -5.43 5.27 -4.52
C GLY A 171 -3.98 4.84 -4.63
N GLY A 172 -3.68 3.79 -3.85
CA GLY A 172 -2.37 3.14 -3.84
C GLY A 172 -2.30 2.03 -2.80
N PRO A 173 -1.16 1.34 -2.71
CA PRO A 173 -0.97 0.24 -1.79
C PRO A 173 -0.80 0.74 -0.35
N GLU A 174 -1.15 -0.07 0.63
CA GLU A 174 -1.03 0.19 2.07
C GLU A 174 -1.65 1.54 2.48
N ASP A 175 -0.98 2.31 3.31
CA ASP A 175 -1.39 3.66 3.73
C ASP A 175 -0.96 4.76 2.73
N PHE A 176 -0.49 4.39 1.54
CA PHE A 176 -0.01 5.33 0.54
C PHE A 176 -1.09 5.65 -0.49
N PHE A 177 -1.64 6.86 -0.44
CA PHE A 177 -2.68 7.36 -1.33
C PHE A 177 -2.65 8.89 -1.39
N GLY A 178 -3.53 9.50 -2.18
CA GLY A 178 -3.72 10.96 -2.21
C GLY A 178 -2.82 11.70 -3.20
N LEU A 179 -2.11 11.01 -4.09
CA LEU A 179 -1.43 11.61 -5.23
C LEU A 179 -2.42 11.78 -6.41
N PRO A 180 -2.16 12.71 -7.36
CA PRO A 180 -3.03 12.94 -8.52
C PRO A 180 -2.83 11.86 -9.60
N GLY A 181 -3.05 10.61 -9.24
CA GLY A 181 -2.89 9.41 -10.05
C GLY A 181 -2.62 8.19 -9.18
N MET A 182 -2.86 6.99 -9.73
CA MET A 182 -2.67 5.73 -9.02
C MET A 182 -1.20 5.50 -8.67
N ILE A 183 -0.91 5.21 -7.42
CA ILE A 183 0.45 4.86 -6.99
C ILE A 183 0.75 3.42 -7.41
N LEU A 184 1.68 3.26 -8.35
CA LEU A 184 2.06 1.95 -8.88
C LEU A 184 3.32 1.36 -8.23
N GLU A 185 4.15 2.20 -7.61
CA GLU A 185 5.30 1.70 -6.85
C GLU A 185 5.54 2.55 -5.61
N VAL A 186 5.96 1.89 -4.54
CA VAL A 186 6.46 2.52 -3.32
C VAL A 186 7.77 1.85 -2.94
N ASP A 187 8.78 2.66 -2.63
CA ASP A 187 10.07 2.26 -2.07
C ASP A 187 10.21 2.86 -0.68
N VAL A 188 10.51 2.03 0.30
CA VAL A 188 10.74 2.41 1.68
C VAL A 188 12.21 2.17 2.02
N ASN A 189 12.91 3.21 2.45
CA ASN A 189 14.32 3.18 2.86
C ASN A 189 15.24 2.53 1.82
N ASP A 190 15.19 3.04 0.57
CA ASP A 190 16.06 2.66 -0.53
C ASP A 190 16.10 1.12 -0.77
N GLY A 191 14.92 0.51 -0.82
CA GLY A 191 14.70 -0.91 -1.07
C GLY A 191 14.72 -1.81 0.17
N ALA A 192 14.57 -1.25 1.38
CA ALA A 192 14.31 -2.07 2.57
C ALA A 192 12.93 -2.76 2.46
N MET A 193 12.00 -2.10 1.80
CA MET A 193 10.76 -2.69 1.33
C MET A 193 10.32 -2.01 0.04
N THR A 194 9.84 -2.79 -0.92
CA THR A 194 9.24 -2.26 -2.14
C THR A 194 7.86 -2.88 -2.37
N LEU A 195 6.93 -2.07 -2.88
CA LEU A 195 5.62 -2.50 -3.35
C LEU A 195 5.53 -2.06 -4.81
N THR A 196 5.57 -3.00 -5.74
CA THR A 196 5.60 -2.68 -7.17
C THR A 196 4.44 -3.35 -7.87
N ALA A 197 3.61 -2.59 -8.57
CA ALA A 197 2.55 -3.12 -9.42
C ALA A 197 3.17 -4.00 -10.52
N ASP A 198 2.73 -5.24 -10.62
CA ASP A 198 3.19 -6.19 -11.66
C ASP A 198 2.04 -6.64 -12.57
N LEU A 199 0.79 -6.39 -12.18
CA LEU A 199 -0.39 -6.69 -12.99
C LEU A 199 -1.46 -5.63 -12.76
N ILE A 200 -1.99 -5.07 -13.85
CA ILE A 200 -3.12 -4.12 -13.82
C ILE A 200 -4.22 -4.71 -14.70
N GLU A 201 -5.38 -4.98 -14.11
CA GLU A 201 -6.54 -5.52 -14.79
C GLU A 201 -7.72 -4.57 -14.64
N LEU A 202 -8.13 -3.91 -15.72
CA LEU A 202 -9.38 -3.18 -15.76
C LEU A 202 -10.50 -4.18 -15.98
N LYS A 203 -11.35 -4.38 -15.00
CA LYS A 203 -12.45 -5.33 -15.01
C LYS A 203 -13.55 -4.89 -14.07
N LYS A 204 -14.77 -5.27 -14.39
CA LYS A 204 -15.89 -5.05 -13.50
C LYS A 204 -15.72 -5.82 -12.20
N LEU A 205 -15.91 -5.12 -11.08
CA LEU A 205 -15.88 -5.70 -9.75
C LEU A 205 -17.30 -6.12 -9.31
N SER A 206 -17.38 -7.09 -8.42
CA SER A 206 -18.64 -7.55 -7.82
C SER A 206 -18.67 -7.26 -6.31
N THR A 207 -17.97 -8.07 -5.51
CA THR A 207 -17.91 -7.97 -4.05
C THR A 207 -16.50 -7.71 -3.52
N GLU A 208 -15.52 -7.53 -4.42
CA GLU A 208 -14.10 -7.41 -4.04
C GLU A 208 -13.83 -6.18 -3.17
N LEU A 209 -14.66 -5.13 -3.29
CA LEU A 209 -14.58 -3.93 -2.45
C LEU A 209 -15.28 -4.09 -1.09
N ASP A 210 -16.04 -5.16 -0.88
CA ASP A 210 -16.72 -5.37 0.38
C ASP A 210 -15.73 -5.79 1.49
N PRO A 211 -15.88 -5.27 2.70
CA PRO A 211 -15.11 -5.77 3.83
C PRO A 211 -15.56 -7.17 4.21
N PRO A 212 -14.73 -7.96 4.93
CA PRO A 212 -15.14 -9.28 5.42
C PRO A 212 -16.43 -9.22 6.22
N ALA A 213 -17.40 -10.10 5.92
CA ALA A 213 -18.74 -10.10 6.51
C ALA A 213 -18.76 -10.28 8.04
N LYS A 214 -17.74 -10.93 8.60
CA LYS A 214 -17.60 -11.17 10.05
C LYS A 214 -16.19 -10.82 10.48
N LEU A 215 -15.99 -9.59 10.93
CA LEU A 215 -14.73 -9.14 11.47
C LEU A 215 -14.83 -9.03 13.00
N LYS A 216 -13.99 -9.81 13.71
CA LYS A 216 -13.82 -9.71 15.15
C LYS A 216 -12.58 -8.86 15.46
N GLY A 217 -12.75 -7.80 16.23
CA GLY A 217 -11.65 -6.92 16.60
C GLY A 217 -12.10 -5.79 17.51
N LYS A 218 -11.15 -5.14 18.16
CA LYS A 218 -11.44 -3.94 18.98
C LYS A 218 -11.59 -2.74 18.05
N LYS A 219 -12.73 -2.04 18.10
CA LYS A 219 -12.91 -0.77 17.38
C LYS A 219 -12.08 0.33 18.05
N ILE A 220 -11.31 1.04 17.25
CA ILE A 220 -10.47 2.18 17.68
C ILE A 220 -10.43 3.26 16.60
N LYS A 221 -9.99 4.45 16.95
CA LYS A 221 -9.67 5.53 16.00
C LYS A 221 -8.25 5.38 15.46
N ARG A 222 -7.97 6.02 14.32
CA ARG A 222 -6.63 6.01 13.71
C ARG A 222 -5.56 6.54 14.66
N VAL A 223 -5.85 7.60 15.39
CA VAL A 223 -4.93 8.18 16.38
C VAL A 223 -4.55 7.19 17.49
N ASP A 224 -5.48 6.34 17.94
CA ASP A 224 -5.22 5.32 18.95
C ASP A 224 -4.34 4.19 18.39
N TYR A 225 -4.59 3.79 17.13
CA TYR A 225 -3.76 2.82 16.43
C TYR A 225 -2.32 3.35 16.27
N ASP A 226 -2.16 4.59 15.82
CA ASP A 226 -0.85 5.23 15.66
C ASP A 226 -0.12 5.36 17.00
N LYS A 227 -0.87 5.57 18.10
CA LYS A 227 -0.30 5.55 19.45
C LYS A 227 0.25 4.17 19.81
N ILE A 228 -0.48 3.08 19.51
CA ILE A 228 0.00 1.70 19.76
C ILE A 228 1.32 1.47 19.00
N VAL A 229 1.41 1.88 17.74
CA VAL A 229 2.62 1.76 16.93
C VAL A 229 3.77 2.58 17.54
N LYS A 230 3.52 3.83 17.92
CA LYS A 230 4.53 4.72 18.54
C LYS A 230 5.04 4.15 19.86
N ASP A 231 4.15 3.65 20.71
CA ASP A 231 4.51 3.07 22.01
C ASP A 231 5.37 1.81 21.82
N HIS A 232 5.01 0.95 20.85
CA HIS A 232 5.81 -0.22 20.50
C HIS A 232 7.20 0.17 19.98
N ILE A 233 7.32 1.14 19.07
CA ILE A 233 8.60 1.64 18.57
C ILE A 233 9.46 2.16 19.73
N LYS A 234 8.86 2.92 20.65
CA LYS A 234 9.55 3.44 21.84
C LYS A 234 10.06 2.31 22.75
N GLN A 235 9.23 1.29 22.96
CA GLN A 235 9.61 0.12 23.75
C GLN A 235 10.77 -0.64 23.10
N ARG A 236 10.66 -0.97 21.80
CA ARG A 236 11.73 -1.69 21.09
C ARG A 236 13.03 -0.92 21.06
N LYS A 237 12.97 0.40 20.92
CA LYS A 237 14.16 1.25 21.01
C LYS A 237 14.82 1.18 22.39
N ALA A 238 14.05 1.14 23.47
CA ALA A 238 14.57 1.01 24.83
C ALA A 238 15.18 -0.38 25.10
N GLU A 239 14.68 -1.41 24.41
CA GLU A 239 15.17 -2.79 24.46
C GLU A 239 16.36 -3.03 23.50
N GLU A 240 16.73 -2.02 22.70
CA GLU A 240 17.76 -2.10 21.65
C GLU A 240 17.45 -3.20 20.61
N GLU A 241 16.18 -3.37 20.29
CA GLU A 241 15.66 -4.35 19.33
C GLU A 241 15.04 -3.64 18.10
N PRO A 242 15.06 -4.26 16.90
CA PRO A 242 14.39 -3.71 15.73
C PRO A 242 12.90 -3.49 15.99
N TRP A 243 12.42 -2.28 15.72
CA TRP A 243 11.03 -1.89 16.02
C TRP A 243 9.99 -2.69 15.25
N PHE A 244 10.33 -3.23 14.09
CA PHE A 244 9.40 -3.95 13.22
C PHE A 244 9.16 -5.41 13.65
N TRP A 245 9.86 -5.92 14.66
CA TRP A 245 9.52 -7.23 15.19
C TRP A 245 8.15 -7.20 15.87
N GLY A 246 7.25 -8.07 15.41
CA GLY A 246 5.88 -8.19 15.92
C GLY A 246 4.86 -7.22 15.33
N ILE A 247 5.26 -6.36 14.37
CA ILE A 247 4.34 -5.50 13.62
C ILE A 247 4.68 -5.52 12.13
N ARG A 248 3.72 -5.16 11.28
CA ARG A 248 4.01 -4.93 9.86
C ARG A 248 4.91 -3.71 9.69
N TYR A 249 5.83 -3.80 8.74
CA TYR A 249 6.90 -2.81 8.56
C TYR A 249 6.41 -1.42 8.12
N ILE A 250 5.25 -1.29 7.49
CA ILE A 250 4.72 -0.02 7.00
C ILE A 250 3.86 0.66 8.04
#